data_a99aa2dffa25d7d64a7c8accf6c7c204
#
_entry.id   a99aa2dffa25d7d64a7c8accf6c7c204
#
_cell.length_a   1.000
_cell.length_b   1.000
_cell.length_c   1.000
_cell.angle_alpha   90.00
_cell.angle_beta   90.00
_cell.angle_gamma   90.00
#
_symmetry.space_group_name_H-M   'P 1'
#
loop_
_entity.id
_entity.type
_entity.pdbx_description
1 polymer ?
#
loop_
_entity_poly.entity_id
_entity_poly.type
_entity_poly.pdbx_seq_one_letter_code
_entity_poly.pdbx_strand_id
1 'polypeptide(L)'
;GKNIRMLEMLGIAGIKNLNHYYKIKVKKNFEKISLIDKENKSKKLEYCPIIAGVSFLDQVRSLENLSEIKFENIAFPILFLPFVSRASEIVGRKILLKVDNRTFLLNYNTSIYSNSLNEGVTTIGNKVVVKFLENQDSFEENEWKELYTLSEKTFVEENESLKQSAAGAGLTDND
;
A
#
# COMPACT_ATOMS: atom_id res chain seq x y z
N GLY A 1 5.67 15.26 -0.78
CA GLY A 1 6.91 14.91 -1.47
C GLY A 1 6.96 13.45 -1.92
N LYS A 2 7.19 12.50 -0.99
CA LYS A 2 7.46 11.08 -1.33
C LYS A 2 6.34 10.43 -2.17
N ASN A 3 5.07 10.62 -1.81
CA ASN A 3 3.92 10.04 -2.51
C ASN A 3 3.82 10.51 -3.97
N ILE A 4 4.09 11.80 -4.22
CA ILE A 4 4.04 12.35 -5.58
C ILE A 4 5.23 11.84 -6.40
N ARG A 5 6.43 11.78 -5.81
CA ARG A 5 7.60 11.19 -6.46
C ARG A 5 7.35 9.74 -6.87
N MET A 6 6.71 8.95 -6.01
CA MET A 6 6.33 7.57 -6.31
C MET A 6 5.42 7.51 -7.56
N LEU A 7 4.39 8.35 -7.64
CA LEU A 7 3.50 8.39 -8.81
C LEU A 7 4.27 8.70 -10.10
N GLU A 8 5.13 9.73 -10.07
CA GLU A 8 5.93 10.11 -11.24
C GLU A 8 6.89 8.99 -11.68
N MET A 9 7.54 8.30 -10.73
CA MET A 9 8.43 7.17 -11.03
C MET A 9 7.70 6.00 -11.70
N LEU A 10 6.40 5.87 -11.47
CA LEU A 10 5.53 4.85 -12.07
C LEU A 10 4.87 5.31 -13.38
N GLY A 11 5.22 6.50 -13.88
CA GLY A 11 4.59 7.07 -15.07
C GLY A 11 3.15 7.54 -14.86
N ILE A 12 2.75 7.76 -13.60
CA ILE A 12 1.42 8.25 -13.25
C ILE A 12 1.52 9.74 -12.96
N ALA A 13 0.67 10.57 -13.58
CA ALA A 13 0.72 12.03 -13.52
C ALA A 13 0.39 12.62 -12.14
N GLY A 14 1.25 12.37 -11.14
CA GLY A 14 1.07 12.81 -9.76
C GLY A 14 1.14 14.33 -9.58
N ILE A 15 2.17 14.97 -10.15
CA ILE A 15 2.35 16.44 -10.09
C ILE A 15 1.16 17.14 -10.74
N LYS A 16 0.74 16.66 -11.91
CA LYS A 16 -0.37 17.25 -12.64
C LYS A 16 -1.68 17.16 -11.85
N ASN A 17 -1.99 16.00 -11.28
CA ASN A 17 -3.16 15.82 -10.41
C ASN A 17 -3.08 16.69 -9.16
N LEU A 18 -1.92 16.79 -8.50
CA LEU A 18 -1.74 17.62 -7.31
C LEU A 18 -1.93 19.12 -7.61
N ASN A 19 -1.38 19.62 -8.73
CA ASN A 19 -1.56 21.01 -9.14
C ASN A 19 -3.04 21.34 -9.39
N HIS A 20 -3.76 20.46 -10.08
CA HIS A 20 -5.19 20.63 -10.31
C HIS A 20 -6.00 20.56 -9.00
N TYR A 21 -5.66 19.63 -8.11
CA TYR A 21 -6.27 19.55 -6.78
C TYR A 21 -6.13 20.88 -6.02
N TYR A 22 -4.95 21.48 -5.94
CA TYR A 22 -4.75 22.74 -5.25
C TYR A 22 -5.49 23.91 -5.90
N LYS A 23 -5.51 24.00 -7.23
CA LYS A 23 -6.28 25.02 -7.95
C LYS A 23 -7.78 24.96 -7.64
N ILE A 24 -8.33 23.75 -7.49
CA ILE A 24 -9.75 23.58 -7.15
C ILE A 24 -9.96 23.78 -5.66
N LYS A 25 -9.07 23.33 -4.78
CA LYS A 25 -9.18 23.47 -3.33
C LYS A 25 -9.29 24.92 -2.87
N VAL A 26 -8.68 25.86 -3.58
CA VAL A 26 -8.81 27.31 -3.30
C VAL A 26 -10.26 27.81 -3.49
N LYS A 27 -11.00 27.17 -4.39
CA LYS A 27 -12.36 27.58 -4.78
C LYS A 27 -13.47 26.70 -4.18
N LYS A 28 -13.16 25.49 -3.77
CA LYS A 28 -14.13 24.48 -3.34
C LYS A 28 -13.57 23.69 -2.15
N ASN A 29 -14.41 23.47 -1.16
CA ASN A 29 -14.10 22.56 -0.06
C ASN A 29 -14.31 21.09 -0.48
N PHE A 30 -13.57 20.19 0.15
CA PHE A 30 -13.75 18.74 0.04
C PHE A 30 -14.25 18.18 1.37
N GLU A 31 -15.03 17.12 1.31
CA GLU A 31 -15.49 16.41 2.49
C GLU A 31 -14.31 15.67 3.15
N LYS A 32 -14.25 15.74 4.48
CA LYS A 32 -13.25 15.03 5.28
C LYS A 32 -13.90 13.75 5.80
N ILE A 33 -13.17 12.65 5.69
CA ILE A 33 -13.55 11.37 6.29
C ILE A 33 -12.53 11.01 7.36
N SER A 34 -12.97 10.79 8.58
CA SER A 34 -12.13 10.39 9.73
C SER A 34 -12.29 8.92 10.08
N LEU A 35 -13.49 8.38 9.94
CA LEU A 35 -13.79 6.96 10.16
C LEU A 35 -14.19 6.35 8.84
N ILE A 36 -13.57 5.21 8.52
CA ILE A 36 -13.81 4.48 7.29
C ILE A 36 -14.59 3.21 7.60
N ASP A 37 -15.70 3.05 6.91
CA ASP A 37 -16.57 1.89 6.95
C ASP A 37 -16.45 1.06 5.65
N LYS A 38 -17.16 -0.05 5.60
CA LYS A 38 -17.27 -0.87 4.40
C LYS A 38 -17.82 -0.10 3.19
N GLU A 39 -18.78 0.80 3.43
CA GLU A 39 -19.36 1.67 2.41
C GLU A 39 -19.34 3.13 2.88
N ASN A 40 -18.62 3.97 2.17
CA ASN A 40 -18.44 5.38 2.48
C ASN A 40 -19.11 6.22 1.40
N LYS A 41 -20.22 6.86 1.77
CA LYS A 41 -21.02 7.71 0.88
C LYS A 41 -20.83 9.17 1.24
N SER A 42 -20.34 9.94 0.29
CA SER A 42 -20.24 11.39 0.45
C SER A 42 -21.63 12.02 0.43
N LYS A 43 -21.87 12.99 1.31
CA LYS A 43 -23.19 13.59 1.46
C LYS A 43 -23.48 14.69 0.42
N LYS A 44 -22.51 15.56 0.16
CA LYS A 44 -22.66 16.75 -0.70
C LYS A 44 -21.43 17.09 -1.52
N LEU A 45 -20.26 16.71 -1.07
CA LEU A 45 -18.97 17.08 -1.67
C LEU A 45 -18.13 15.80 -1.85
N GLU A 46 -17.24 15.84 -2.81
CA GLU A 46 -16.26 14.76 -2.98
C GLU A 46 -15.32 14.67 -1.77
N TYR A 47 -14.94 13.47 -1.40
CA TYR A 47 -13.94 13.26 -0.36
C TYR A 47 -12.56 13.80 -0.76
N CYS A 48 -11.89 14.46 0.19
CA CYS A 48 -10.50 14.86 0.05
C CYS A 48 -9.60 13.62 -0.07
N PRO A 49 -8.87 13.41 -1.16
CA PRO A 49 -8.07 12.21 -1.39
C PRO A 49 -6.94 12.06 -0.37
N ILE A 50 -6.39 13.19 0.10
CA ILE A 50 -5.28 13.20 1.06
C ILE A 50 -5.78 12.80 2.45
N ILE A 51 -6.91 13.37 2.89
CA ILE A 51 -7.48 13.03 4.21
C ILE A 51 -8.00 11.60 4.20
N ALA A 52 -8.70 11.19 3.14
CA ALA A 52 -9.13 9.80 3.00
C ALA A 52 -7.94 8.83 3.03
N GLY A 53 -6.84 9.19 2.39
CA GLY A 53 -5.61 8.40 2.40
C GLY A 53 -4.97 8.28 3.77
N VAL A 54 -4.87 9.38 4.52
CA VAL A 54 -4.36 9.37 5.89
C VAL A 54 -5.26 8.52 6.78
N SER A 55 -6.56 8.78 6.78
CA SER A 55 -7.53 8.01 7.59
C SER A 55 -7.55 6.53 7.24
N PHE A 56 -7.33 6.19 5.96
CA PHE A 56 -7.21 4.80 5.52
C PHE A 56 -5.95 4.13 6.11
N LEU A 57 -4.80 4.81 6.08
CA LEU A 57 -3.57 4.28 6.65
C LEU A 57 -3.66 4.10 8.16
N ASP A 58 -4.22 5.08 8.86
CA ASP A 58 -4.35 5.04 10.32
C ASP A 58 -5.22 3.87 10.79
N GLN A 59 -6.17 3.42 9.96
CA GLN A 59 -7.13 2.36 10.27
C GLN A 59 -6.85 1.04 9.55
N VAL A 60 -5.80 0.93 8.74
CA VAL A 60 -5.61 -0.19 7.82
C VAL A 60 -5.64 -1.56 8.50
N ARG A 61 -5.11 -1.70 9.72
CA ARG A 61 -5.10 -2.96 10.46
C ARG A 61 -6.50 -3.46 10.86
N SER A 62 -7.43 -2.56 11.09
CA SER A 62 -8.84 -2.91 11.33
C SER A 62 -9.60 -3.12 10.02
N LEU A 63 -9.26 -2.34 9.01
CA LEU A 63 -9.91 -2.37 7.69
C LEU A 63 -9.58 -3.63 6.88
N GLU A 64 -8.43 -4.25 7.08
CA GLU A 64 -8.03 -5.47 6.36
C GLU A 64 -9.00 -6.65 6.57
N ASN A 65 -9.77 -6.63 7.66
CA ASN A 65 -10.81 -7.63 7.94
C ASN A 65 -12.09 -7.42 7.10
N LEU A 66 -12.25 -6.26 6.49
CA LEU A 66 -13.41 -5.93 5.66
C LEU A 66 -13.20 -6.35 4.20
N SER A 67 -12.49 -7.31 3.84
CA SER A 67 -12.23 -7.80 2.47
C SER A 67 -12.36 -6.76 1.33
N GLU A 68 -13.39 -5.91 1.34
CA GLU A 68 -13.66 -4.86 0.34
C GLU A 68 -14.23 -3.60 1.02
N ILE A 69 -13.71 -2.42 0.62
CA ILE A 69 -14.14 -1.09 1.08
C ILE A 69 -14.49 -0.25 -0.14
N LYS A 70 -15.62 0.44 -0.09
CA LYS A 70 -16.12 1.28 -1.18
C LYS A 70 -16.18 2.73 -0.74
N PHE A 71 -15.80 3.62 -1.65
CA PHE A 71 -15.99 5.05 -1.52
C PHE A 71 -16.74 5.57 -2.74
N GLU A 72 -17.67 6.47 -2.50
CA GLU A 72 -18.31 7.27 -3.55
C GLU A 72 -17.65 8.65 -3.60
N ASN A 73 -17.39 9.13 -4.81
CA ASN A 73 -16.92 10.50 -5.08
C ASN A 73 -15.63 10.92 -4.35
N ILE A 74 -14.52 10.27 -4.62
CA ILE A 74 -13.20 10.76 -4.22
C ILE A 74 -12.69 11.76 -5.26
N ALA A 75 -12.35 12.98 -4.82
CA ALA A 75 -11.68 13.96 -5.67
C ALA A 75 -10.25 13.50 -5.98
N PHE A 76 -9.80 13.67 -7.22
CA PHE A 76 -8.44 13.34 -7.63
C PHE A 76 -7.94 11.99 -7.08
N PRO A 77 -8.63 10.87 -7.39
CA PRO A 77 -8.39 9.56 -6.77
C PRO A 77 -6.98 9.03 -6.98
N ILE A 78 -6.25 9.53 -7.97
CA ILE A 78 -4.83 9.22 -8.18
C ILE A 78 -3.97 9.66 -6.99
N LEU A 79 -4.35 10.72 -6.28
CA LEU A 79 -3.65 11.15 -5.06
C LEU A 79 -3.94 10.25 -3.85
N PHE A 80 -4.96 9.43 -3.89
CA PHE A 80 -5.27 8.42 -2.88
C PHE A 80 -4.41 7.14 -3.04
N LEU A 81 -4.03 6.80 -4.28
CA LEU A 81 -3.31 5.58 -4.63
C LEU A 81 -2.02 5.34 -3.81
N PRO A 82 -1.12 6.32 -3.55
CA PRO A 82 0.08 6.08 -2.77
C PRO A 82 -0.19 5.64 -1.32
N PHE A 83 -1.29 6.08 -0.74
CA PHE A 83 -1.69 5.67 0.61
C PHE A 83 -2.13 4.21 0.62
N VAL A 84 -2.90 3.79 -0.38
CA VAL A 84 -3.33 2.39 -0.53
C VAL A 84 -2.14 1.49 -0.84
N SER A 85 -1.17 1.97 -1.64
CA SER A 85 0.09 1.25 -1.88
C SER A 85 0.88 1.04 -0.58
N ARG A 86 1.00 2.08 0.24
CA ARG A 86 1.64 1.97 1.55
C ARG A 86 0.88 1.04 2.50
N ALA A 87 -0.45 1.04 2.43
CA ALA A 87 -1.29 0.12 3.19
C ALA A 87 -0.98 -1.35 2.85
N SER A 88 -0.80 -1.67 1.57
CA SER A 88 -0.41 -3.02 1.11
C SER A 88 0.88 -3.51 1.80
N GLU A 89 1.87 -2.64 1.95
CA GLU A 89 3.11 -2.95 2.68
C GLU A 89 2.86 -3.17 4.18
N ILE A 90 2.06 -2.31 4.82
CA ILE A 90 1.79 -2.37 6.26
C ILE A 90 1.05 -3.66 6.66
N VAL A 91 0.09 -4.10 5.84
CA VAL A 91 -0.67 -5.32 6.13
C VAL A 91 -0.05 -6.59 5.55
N GLY A 92 1.00 -6.47 4.73
CA GLY A 92 1.65 -7.62 4.09
C GLY A 92 0.73 -8.35 3.11
N ARG A 93 -0.19 -7.63 2.42
CA ARG A 93 -1.15 -8.19 1.47
C ARG A 93 -1.19 -7.36 0.19
N LYS A 94 -1.39 -8.00 -0.94
CA LYS A 94 -1.71 -7.31 -2.19
C LYS A 94 -3.07 -6.62 -2.07
N ILE A 95 -3.16 -5.40 -2.60
CA ILE A 95 -4.42 -4.65 -2.61
C ILE A 95 -4.81 -4.32 -4.05
N LEU A 96 -6.05 -4.56 -4.40
CA LEU A 96 -6.65 -4.15 -5.66
C LEU A 96 -7.42 -2.85 -5.44
N LEU A 97 -6.96 -1.76 -6.06
CA LEU A 97 -7.65 -0.48 -6.09
C LEU A 97 -8.34 -0.33 -7.44
N LYS A 98 -9.65 -0.15 -7.43
CA LYS A 98 -10.43 0.20 -8.63
C LYS A 98 -10.93 1.63 -8.51
N VAL A 99 -10.75 2.39 -9.56
CA VAL A 99 -11.25 3.78 -9.70
C VAL A 99 -12.06 3.82 -10.98
N ASP A 100 -13.38 3.74 -10.87
CA ASP A 100 -14.29 3.56 -11.99
C ASP A 100 -13.86 2.36 -12.87
N ASN A 101 -13.43 2.59 -14.10
CA ASN A 101 -12.96 1.54 -15.03
C ASN A 101 -11.46 1.24 -14.94
N ARG A 102 -10.72 1.95 -14.09
CA ARG A 102 -9.29 1.79 -13.93
C ARG A 102 -8.99 0.87 -12.75
N THR A 103 -8.00 0.01 -12.94
CA THR A 103 -7.61 -0.98 -11.93
C THR A 103 -6.11 -0.86 -11.65
N PHE A 104 -5.75 -0.88 -10.39
CA PHE A 104 -4.37 -0.86 -9.91
C PHE A 104 -4.18 -2.03 -8.93
N LEU A 105 -3.28 -2.95 -9.27
CA LEU A 105 -2.83 -3.98 -8.35
C LEU A 105 -1.57 -3.48 -7.64
N LEU A 106 -1.67 -3.30 -6.33
CA LEU A 106 -0.64 -2.76 -5.46
C LEU A 106 0.05 -3.90 -4.73
N ASN A 107 1.35 -4.08 -5.03
CA ASN A 107 2.13 -5.20 -4.54
C ASN A 107 3.20 -4.71 -3.54
N TYR A 108 2.85 -4.69 -2.26
CA TYR A 108 3.75 -4.37 -1.14
C TYR A 108 4.53 -3.05 -1.30
N ASN A 109 3.94 -2.05 -1.95
CA ASN A 109 4.58 -0.77 -2.25
C ASN A 109 5.86 -0.87 -3.11
N THR A 110 6.11 -2.03 -3.73
CA THR A 110 7.27 -2.28 -4.60
C THR A 110 6.93 -2.14 -6.08
N SER A 111 5.72 -2.55 -6.46
CA SER A 111 5.25 -2.49 -7.85
C SER A 111 3.75 -2.22 -7.93
N ILE A 112 3.34 -1.56 -9.00
CA ILE A 112 1.95 -1.29 -9.33
C ILE A 112 1.70 -1.76 -10.75
N TYR A 113 0.70 -2.63 -10.91
CA TYR A 113 0.21 -3.06 -12.21
C TYR A 113 -1.11 -2.37 -12.49
N SER A 114 -1.27 -1.84 -13.68
CA SER A 114 -2.49 -1.12 -14.06
C SER A 114 -2.91 -1.46 -15.49
N ASN A 115 -4.21 -1.46 -15.73
CA ASN A 115 -4.79 -1.53 -17.07
C ASN A 115 -4.77 -0.17 -17.79
N SER A 116 -4.34 0.89 -17.12
CA SER A 116 -4.39 2.26 -17.62
C SER A 116 -3.25 3.07 -17.00
N LEU A 117 -2.15 3.20 -17.76
CA LEU A 117 -1.02 4.08 -17.47
C LEU A 117 -1.10 5.33 -18.37
N ASN A 118 -0.47 6.41 -17.93
CA ASN A 118 -0.34 7.67 -18.69
C ASN A 118 -1.66 8.42 -18.99
N GLU A 119 -2.72 8.14 -18.28
CA GLU A 119 -3.90 8.98 -18.36
C GLU A 119 -3.67 10.31 -17.65
N GLY A 120 -4.29 11.36 -18.17
CA GLY A 120 -4.15 12.72 -17.65
C GLY A 120 -4.73 12.91 -16.25
N VAL A 121 -5.31 14.10 -16.01
CA VAL A 121 -5.94 14.42 -14.73
C VAL A 121 -7.27 13.71 -14.61
N THR A 122 -7.46 12.97 -13.51
CA THR A 122 -8.75 12.41 -13.11
C THR A 122 -9.30 13.25 -11.96
N THR A 123 -10.32 14.06 -12.22
CA THR A 123 -10.84 15.01 -11.23
C THR A 123 -11.73 14.37 -10.18
N ILE A 124 -12.49 13.34 -10.54
CA ILE A 124 -13.42 12.62 -9.66
C ILE A 124 -13.34 11.13 -9.97
N GLY A 125 -13.26 10.30 -8.93
CA GLY A 125 -13.55 8.88 -8.98
C GLY A 125 -14.95 8.67 -8.38
N ASN A 126 -15.93 8.36 -9.20
CA ASN A 126 -17.31 8.19 -8.74
C ASN A 126 -17.47 6.93 -7.90
N LYS A 127 -16.78 5.87 -8.27
CA LYS A 127 -16.74 4.62 -7.54
C LYS A 127 -15.29 4.18 -7.33
N VAL A 128 -14.85 4.26 -6.09
CA VAL A 128 -13.51 3.81 -5.70
C VAL A 128 -13.64 2.60 -4.78
N VAL A 129 -13.00 1.50 -5.16
CA VAL A 129 -13.08 0.23 -4.42
C VAL A 129 -11.67 -0.21 -4.05
N VAL A 130 -11.46 -0.47 -2.77
CA VAL A 130 -10.23 -1.06 -2.23
C VAL A 130 -10.56 -2.49 -1.80
N LYS A 131 -9.85 -3.47 -2.35
CA LYS A 131 -10.04 -4.88 -2.02
C LYS A 131 -8.73 -5.49 -1.55
N PHE A 132 -8.72 -6.02 -0.34
CA PHE A 132 -7.61 -6.81 0.18
C PHE A 132 -7.64 -8.20 -0.44
N LEU A 133 -6.55 -8.59 -1.10
CA LEU A 133 -6.44 -9.91 -1.71
C LEU A 133 -5.85 -10.89 -0.70
N GLU A 134 -6.30 -12.12 -0.77
CA GLU A 134 -5.68 -13.18 0.02
C GLU A 134 -4.30 -13.52 -0.56
N ASN A 135 -3.35 -13.76 0.33
CA ASN A 135 -2.09 -14.33 -0.07
C ASN A 135 -2.33 -15.82 -0.34
N GLN A 136 -1.99 -16.26 -1.53
CA GLN A 136 -2.02 -17.67 -1.89
C GLN A 136 -0.60 -18.15 -2.03
N ASP A 137 -0.26 -19.16 -1.27
CA ASP A 137 0.97 -19.89 -1.46
C ASP A 137 0.85 -20.73 -2.73
N SER A 138 1.86 -20.69 -3.58
CA SER A 138 1.90 -21.38 -4.87
C SER A 138 2.71 -22.67 -4.83
N PHE A 139 3.13 -23.09 -3.65
CA PHE A 139 3.94 -24.30 -3.45
C PHE A 139 3.08 -25.41 -2.81
N GLU A 140 3.43 -26.65 -3.07
CA GLU A 140 2.85 -27.81 -2.39
C GLU A 140 3.52 -28.01 -1.03
N GLU A 141 2.78 -28.53 -0.05
CA GLU A 141 3.28 -28.77 1.30
C GLU A 141 4.49 -29.71 1.30
N ASN A 142 4.56 -30.65 0.37
CA ASN A 142 5.69 -31.56 0.23
C ASN A 142 6.96 -30.85 -0.25
N GLU A 143 6.85 -29.91 -1.19
CA GLU A 143 7.97 -29.10 -1.68
C GLU A 143 8.54 -28.25 -0.54
N TRP A 144 7.65 -27.66 0.28
CA TRP A 144 8.07 -26.92 1.46
C TRP A 144 8.83 -27.78 2.48
N LYS A 145 8.32 -28.99 2.76
CA LYS A 145 8.98 -29.94 3.67
C LYS A 145 10.35 -30.38 3.18
N GLU A 146 10.50 -30.62 1.88
CA GLU A 146 11.80 -30.96 1.28
C GLU A 146 12.80 -29.83 1.44
N LEU A 147 12.39 -28.58 1.14
CA LEU A 147 13.25 -27.40 1.33
C LEU A 147 13.61 -27.19 2.81
N TYR A 148 12.65 -27.38 3.70
CA TYR A 148 12.91 -27.29 5.14
C TYR A 148 13.95 -28.32 5.60
N THR A 149 13.80 -29.57 5.19
CA THR A 149 14.77 -30.65 5.49
C THR A 149 16.16 -30.36 4.92
N LEU A 150 16.23 -29.77 3.72
CA LEU A 150 17.50 -29.32 3.15
C LEU A 150 18.11 -28.16 3.96
N SER A 151 17.31 -27.22 4.42
CA SER A 151 17.79 -26.11 5.24
C SER A 151 18.37 -26.59 6.57
N GLU A 152 17.75 -27.59 7.21
CA GLU A 152 18.26 -28.16 8.47
C GLU A 152 19.69 -28.73 8.32
N LYS A 153 20.00 -29.27 7.15
CA LYS A 153 21.36 -29.77 6.85
C LYS A 153 22.41 -28.67 6.67
N THR A 154 21.96 -27.43 6.46
CA THR A 154 22.84 -26.25 6.33
C THR A 154 23.10 -25.55 7.65
N PHE A 155 22.33 -25.85 8.69
CA PHE A 155 22.61 -25.34 10.02
C PHE A 155 23.86 -26.02 10.58
N VAL A 156 24.91 -25.25 10.70
CA VAL A 156 26.12 -25.68 11.45
C VAL A 156 25.74 -25.66 12.92
N GLU A 157 25.97 -26.78 13.62
CA GLU A 157 25.78 -26.82 15.06
C GLU A 157 26.56 -25.68 15.72
N GLU A 158 25.86 -24.78 16.43
CA GLU A 158 26.49 -23.71 17.19
C GLU A 158 27.33 -24.34 18.31
N ASN A 159 28.62 -24.45 18.11
CA ASN A 159 29.54 -24.77 19.20
C ASN A 159 30.05 -23.46 19.84
N GLU A 160 30.51 -23.55 21.08
CA GLU A 160 31.00 -22.40 21.84
C GLU A 160 32.13 -21.64 21.15
N SER A 161 32.95 -22.31 20.37
CA SER A 161 34.04 -21.70 19.60
C SER A 161 33.53 -20.80 18.44
N LEU A 162 32.41 -21.18 17.80
CA LEU A 162 31.77 -20.38 16.79
C LEU A 162 31.05 -19.14 17.38
N LYS A 163 30.48 -19.28 18.57
CA LYS A 163 29.90 -18.12 19.30
C LYS A 163 30.97 -17.09 19.67
N GLN A 164 32.13 -17.53 20.08
CA GLN A 164 33.26 -16.65 20.42
C GLN A 164 33.88 -15.99 19.18
N SER A 165 33.95 -16.67 18.03
CA SER A 165 34.51 -16.12 16.80
C SER A 165 33.53 -15.26 16.00
N ALA A 166 32.22 -15.54 16.03
CA ALA A 166 31.20 -14.78 15.32
C ALA A 166 30.83 -13.49 16.03
N ALA A 167 31.00 -13.40 17.32
CA ALA A 167 30.63 -12.22 18.11
C ALA A 167 31.70 -11.13 18.02
N GLY A 168 32.53 -10.94 17.06
CA GLY A 168 33.41 -9.78 16.79
C GLY A 168 33.78 -8.82 17.96
N ALA A 169 33.34 -9.16 19.14
CA ALA A 169 33.63 -8.52 20.40
C ALA A 169 34.77 -9.33 21.06
N GLY A 170 35.96 -9.03 20.66
CA GLY A 170 37.09 -9.39 21.46
C GLY A 170 36.88 -8.86 22.86
N LEU A 171 36.75 -9.79 23.82
CA LEU A 171 36.83 -9.50 25.24
C LEU A 171 38.26 -9.11 25.64
N THR A 172 38.98 -8.35 24.82
CA THR A 172 40.31 -7.87 25.06
C THR A 172 40.45 -6.41 24.63
N ASP A 173 39.61 -5.55 25.20
CA ASP A 173 39.90 -4.13 25.31
C ASP A 173 39.69 -3.71 26.77
N ASN A 174 40.61 -4.22 27.61
CA ASN A 174 40.89 -3.66 28.90
C ASN A 174 42.42 -3.55 28.96
N ASP A 175 42.91 -2.36 28.57
CA ASP A 175 44.02 -1.66 29.22
C ASP A 175 44.06 -0.22 28.73
#